data_57a1bad099203bcdd0ce00e643586544
#
_entry.id   57a1bad099203bcdd0ce00e643586544
#
_cell.length_a   1.000
_cell.length_b   1.000
_cell.length_c   1.000
_cell.angle_alpha   90.00
_cell.angle_beta   90.00
_cell.angle_gamma   90.00
#
_symmetry.space_group_name_H-M   'P 1'
#
loop_
_entity.id
_entity.type
_entity.pdbx_description
1 polymer ?
#
loop_
_entity_poly.entity_id
_entity_poly.type
_entity_poly.pdbx_seq_one_letter_code
_entity_poly.pdbx_strand_id
1 'polypeptide(L)'
;MFLTIPTVMTWTRIVAIPLIVGIFYLEIAPEKANLIATVMFVVFAATDWLDGFLARKLNQTSSFGAFLDPVADKFLVCASLLVLVHLQRTDVFVALIIIGREIAISALREWMALIGATKSVAVHMLGKIKTMVQMVAIPFLLFDGVLFGMVDTNEWGTWLIWLSAILTVWSMIYYLKKAIPEIRSRAK
;
A
#
# COMPACT_ATOMS: atom_id res chain seq x y z
N MET A 1 -6.11 8.62 -24.85
CA MET A 1 -7.01 7.47 -24.66
C MET A 1 -6.99 7.12 -23.17
N PHE A 2 -7.99 7.65 -22.43
CA PHE A 2 -7.99 7.59 -20.94
C PHE A 2 -8.71 6.37 -20.36
N LEU A 3 -9.35 5.56 -21.19
CA LEU A 3 -10.17 4.42 -20.79
C LEU A 3 -9.65 3.13 -21.45
N THR A 4 -8.64 2.54 -20.85
CA THR A 4 -8.25 1.14 -21.10
C THR A 4 -8.79 0.28 -19.95
N ILE A 5 -8.95 -1.03 -20.17
CA ILE A 5 -9.44 -1.95 -19.13
C ILE A 5 -8.62 -1.80 -17.84
N PRO A 6 -7.26 -1.80 -17.85
CA PRO A 6 -6.49 -1.58 -16.63
C PRO A 6 -6.79 -0.23 -15.96
N THR A 7 -6.89 0.86 -16.72
CA THR A 7 -7.16 2.19 -16.15
C THR A 7 -8.54 2.27 -15.48
N VAL A 8 -9.56 1.59 -16.04
CA VAL A 8 -10.88 1.50 -15.39
C VAL A 8 -10.78 0.76 -14.06
N MET A 9 -10.02 -0.32 -13.99
CA MET A 9 -9.83 -1.07 -12.75
C MET A 9 -9.10 -0.24 -11.69
N THR A 10 -8.12 0.58 -12.06
CA THR A 10 -7.49 1.55 -11.15
C THR A 10 -8.49 2.59 -10.63
N TRP A 11 -9.38 3.10 -11.50
CA TRP A 11 -10.45 4.01 -11.08
C TRP A 11 -11.43 3.37 -10.10
N THR A 12 -11.83 2.11 -10.31
CA THR A 12 -12.70 1.41 -9.34
C THR A 12 -12.04 1.30 -7.98
N ARG A 13 -10.71 1.10 -7.92
CA ARG A 13 -9.95 1.09 -6.66
C ARG A 13 -9.98 2.46 -5.98
N ILE A 14 -9.76 3.55 -6.70
CA ILE A 14 -9.82 4.91 -6.14
C ILE A 14 -11.21 5.21 -5.57
N VAL A 15 -12.28 4.81 -6.25
CA VAL A 15 -13.65 4.96 -5.77
C VAL A 15 -13.94 4.05 -4.56
N ALA A 16 -13.33 2.87 -4.50
CA ALA A 16 -13.51 1.95 -3.40
C ALA A 16 -12.92 2.47 -2.07
N ILE A 17 -11.86 3.27 -2.13
CA ILE A 17 -11.19 3.80 -0.93
C ILE A 17 -12.16 4.58 -0.03
N PRO A 18 -12.88 5.62 -0.51
CA PRO A 18 -13.87 6.31 0.32
C PRO A 18 -15.02 5.39 0.78
N LEU A 19 -15.33 4.33 0.04
CA LEU A 19 -16.34 3.36 0.47
C LEU A 19 -15.83 2.52 1.66
N ILE A 20 -14.57 2.06 1.63
CA ILE A 20 -13.95 1.35 2.76
C ILE A 20 -13.93 2.23 4.01
N VAL A 21 -13.60 3.51 3.86
CA VAL A 21 -13.62 4.46 4.98
C VAL A 21 -15.06 4.70 5.46
N GLY A 22 -15.98 4.95 4.53
CA GLY A 22 -17.37 5.29 4.81
C GLY A 22 -18.15 4.21 5.54
N ILE A 23 -17.78 2.94 5.36
CA ILE A 23 -18.49 1.81 5.99
C ILE A 23 -18.48 1.89 7.52
N PHE A 24 -17.41 2.46 8.11
CA PHE A 24 -17.26 2.62 9.55
C PHE A 24 -18.04 3.82 10.12
N TYR A 25 -18.65 4.63 9.28
CA TYR A 25 -19.56 5.71 9.65
C TYR A 25 -21.03 5.34 9.47
N LEU A 26 -21.32 4.14 8.97
CA LEU A 26 -22.70 3.64 8.84
C LEU A 26 -23.13 3.00 10.17
N GLU A 27 -24.42 3.12 10.49
CA GLU A 27 -25.04 2.49 11.66
C GLU A 27 -25.27 0.98 11.44
N ILE A 28 -24.20 0.23 11.24
CA ILE A 28 -24.21 -1.23 11.07
C ILE A 28 -23.40 -1.88 12.18
N ALA A 29 -23.69 -3.17 12.44
CA ALA A 29 -22.96 -3.93 13.45
C ALA A 29 -21.44 -3.93 13.14
N PRO A 30 -20.57 -3.66 14.13
CA PRO A 30 -19.12 -3.57 13.92
C PRO A 30 -18.51 -4.78 13.21
N GLU A 31 -18.97 -5.98 13.54
CA GLU A 31 -18.51 -7.22 12.91
C GLU A 31 -18.80 -7.25 11.40
N LYS A 32 -19.97 -6.74 10.99
CA LYS A 32 -20.33 -6.65 9.57
C LYS A 32 -19.49 -5.57 8.87
N ALA A 33 -19.27 -4.42 9.50
CA ALA A 33 -18.40 -3.38 8.97
C ALA A 33 -16.97 -3.91 8.76
N ASN A 34 -16.43 -4.60 9.75
CA ASN A 34 -15.11 -5.24 9.71
C ASN A 34 -15.00 -6.23 8.55
N LEU A 35 -15.97 -7.15 8.44
CA LEU A 35 -15.98 -8.16 7.38
C LEU A 35 -16.06 -7.51 5.99
N ILE A 36 -16.96 -6.56 5.80
CA ILE A 36 -17.12 -5.88 4.50
C ILE A 36 -15.84 -5.10 4.14
N ALA A 37 -15.27 -4.34 5.07
CA ALA A 37 -14.04 -3.59 4.84
C ALA A 37 -12.86 -4.53 4.51
N THR A 38 -12.74 -5.65 5.23
CA THR A 38 -11.71 -6.67 4.98
C THR A 38 -11.86 -7.28 3.60
N VAL A 39 -13.07 -7.72 3.22
CA VAL A 39 -13.34 -8.29 1.90
C VAL A 39 -13.05 -7.27 0.80
N MET A 40 -13.50 -6.03 0.96
CA MET A 40 -13.22 -4.97 0.00
C MET A 40 -11.72 -4.75 -0.15
N PHE A 41 -10.97 -4.60 0.95
CA PHE A 41 -9.52 -4.42 0.91
C PHE A 41 -8.83 -5.57 0.16
N VAL A 42 -9.15 -6.83 0.51
CA VAL A 42 -8.55 -8.02 -0.12
C VAL A 42 -8.88 -8.10 -1.61
N VAL A 43 -10.12 -7.84 -1.99
CA VAL A 43 -10.55 -7.86 -3.40
C VAL A 43 -9.80 -6.78 -4.19
N PHE A 44 -9.73 -5.54 -3.69
CA PHE A 44 -9.04 -4.47 -4.40
C PHE A 44 -7.53 -4.65 -4.43
N ALA A 45 -6.92 -5.20 -3.37
CA ALA A 45 -5.51 -5.56 -3.38
C ALA A 45 -5.19 -6.70 -4.37
N ALA A 46 -6.08 -7.70 -4.48
CA ALA A 46 -5.94 -8.78 -5.46
C ALA A 46 -6.15 -8.30 -6.90
N THR A 47 -7.09 -7.36 -7.10
CA THR A 47 -7.37 -6.76 -8.41
C THR A 47 -6.13 -6.05 -8.97
N ASP A 48 -5.35 -5.37 -8.13
CA ASP A 48 -4.09 -4.72 -8.55
C ASP A 48 -3.09 -5.70 -9.18
N TRP A 49 -2.92 -6.86 -8.55
CA TRP A 49 -2.05 -7.90 -9.13
C TRP A 49 -2.57 -8.39 -10.50
N LEU A 50 -3.91 -8.51 -10.62
CA LEU A 50 -4.56 -8.94 -11.85
C LEU A 50 -4.44 -7.87 -12.96
N ASP A 51 -4.58 -6.59 -12.63
CA ASP A 51 -4.47 -5.46 -13.57
C ASP A 51 -3.10 -5.41 -14.21
N GLY A 52 -2.04 -5.50 -13.40
CA GLY A 52 -0.67 -5.55 -13.88
C GLY A 52 -0.40 -6.76 -14.78
N PHE A 53 -1.04 -7.89 -14.52
CA PHE A 53 -0.96 -9.07 -15.38
C PHE A 53 -1.71 -8.88 -16.71
N LEU A 54 -2.95 -8.39 -16.66
CA LEU A 54 -3.78 -8.12 -17.84
C LEU A 54 -3.16 -7.06 -18.74
N ALA A 55 -2.67 -5.96 -18.19
CA ALA A 55 -2.05 -4.88 -18.94
C ALA A 55 -0.87 -5.39 -19.78
N ARG A 56 -0.02 -6.25 -19.21
CA ARG A 56 1.09 -6.87 -19.94
C ARG A 56 0.61 -7.86 -21.01
N LYS A 57 -0.40 -8.67 -20.71
CA LYS A 57 -0.93 -9.68 -21.63
C LYS A 57 -1.69 -9.07 -22.82
N LEU A 58 -2.38 -7.95 -22.59
CA LEU A 58 -3.19 -7.28 -23.61
C LEU A 58 -2.43 -6.17 -24.35
N ASN A 59 -1.16 -5.89 -23.97
CA ASN A 59 -0.37 -4.76 -24.52
C ASN A 59 -1.13 -3.41 -24.44
N GLN A 60 -2.00 -3.25 -23.42
CA GLN A 60 -2.82 -2.05 -23.20
C GLN A 60 -2.26 -1.22 -22.06
N THR A 61 -1.03 -0.77 -22.18
CA THR A 61 -0.44 0.17 -21.22
C THR A 61 -0.69 1.60 -21.67
N SER A 62 -1.27 2.43 -20.79
CA SER A 62 -1.38 3.87 -21.01
C SER A 62 -0.43 4.61 -20.08
N SER A 63 0.14 5.73 -20.53
CA SER A 63 1.01 6.59 -19.69
C SER A 63 0.26 7.07 -18.45
N PHE A 64 -1.04 7.35 -18.59
CA PHE A 64 -1.89 7.78 -17.50
C PHE A 64 -2.15 6.64 -16.49
N GLY A 65 -2.41 5.41 -16.95
CA GLY A 65 -2.54 4.23 -16.08
C GLY A 65 -1.25 3.98 -15.29
N ALA A 66 -0.10 4.00 -15.96
CA ALA A 66 1.20 3.80 -15.32
C ALA A 66 1.51 4.85 -14.23
N PHE A 67 0.96 6.06 -14.34
CA PHE A 67 0.99 7.08 -13.28
C PHE A 67 -0.02 6.79 -12.17
N LEU A 68 -1.26 6.43 -12.53
CA LEU A 68 -2.37 6.31 -11.59
C LEU A 68 -2.27 5.06 -10.70
N ASP A 69 -1.76 3.94 -11.23
CA ASP A 69 -1.64 2.67 -10.51
C ASP A 69 -0.83 2.80 -9.20
N PRO A 70 0.41 3.33 -9.20
CA PRO A 70 1.17 3.52 -7.96
C PRO A 70 0.52 4.49 -6.97
N VAL A 71 -0.31 5.43 -7.46
CA VAL A 71 -1.05 6.37 -6.61
C VAL A 71 -2.20 5.65 -5.91
N ALA A 72 -3.00 4.89 -6.65
CA ALA A 72 -4.13 4.15 -6.12
C ALA A 72 -3.72 3.14 -5.05
N ASP A 73 -2.63 2.39 -5.28
CA ASP A 73 -2.09 1.43 -4.33
C ASP A 73 -1.70 2.06 -2.99
N LYS A 74 -0.92 3.13 -3.06
CA LYS A 74 -0.50 3.82 -1.86
C LYS A 74 -1.68 4.45 -1.14
N PHE A 75 -2.63 4.99 -1.89
CA PHE A 75 -3.80 5.62 -1.32
C PHE A 75 -4.69 4.60 -0.59
N LEU A 76 -4.88 3.41 -1.14
CA LEU A 76 -5.60 2.30 -0.48
C LEU A 76 -4.95 1.94 0.88
N VAL A 77 -3.64 1.77 0.89
CA VAL A 77 -2.89 1.44 2.11
C VAL A 77 -2.95 2.58 3.13
N CYS A 78 -2.73 3.83 2.70
CA CYS A 78 -2.78 5.00 3.58
C CYS A 78 -4.17 5.16 4.21
N ALA A 79 -5.23 5.07 3.40
CA ALA A 79 -6.60 5.18 3.89
C ALA A 79 -6.94 4.08 4.90
N SER A 80 -6.54 2.83 4.61
CA SER A 80 -6.75 1.71 5.52
C SER A 80 -6.00 1.90 6.84
N LEU A 81 -4.75 2.38 6.82
CA LEU A 81 -4.00 2.68 8.04
C LEU A 81 -4.66 3.80 8.86
N LEU A 82 -5.19 4.84 8.22
CA LEU A 82 -5.92 5.90 8.91
C LEU A 82 -7.21 5.37 9.56
N VAL A 83 -7.93 4.48 8.89
CA VAL A 83 -9.09 3.78 9.46
C VAL A 83 -8.66 2.95 10.68
N LEU A 84 -7.58 2.18 10.59
CA LEU A 84 -7.08 1.37 11.69
C LEU A 84 -6.65 2.22 12.89
N VAL A 85 -6.07 3.40 12.65
CA VAL A 85 -5.76 4.38 13.72
C VAL A 85 -7.06 4.89 14.35
N HIS A 86 -8.06 5.26 13.55
CA HIS A 86 -9.36 5.72 14.03
C HIS A 86 -10.05 4.65 14.89
N LEU A 87 -9.96 3.38 14.50
CA LEU A 87 -10.49 2.24 15.24
C LEU A 87 -9.62 1.80 16.44
N GLN A 88 -8.51 2.50 16.70
CA GLN A 88 -7.53 2.16 17.76
C GLN A 88 -6.91 0.76 17.62
N ARG A 89 -6.82 0.22 16.40
CA ARG A 89 -6.24 -1.09 16.11
C ARG A 89 -4.78 -1.03 15.65
N THR A 90 -4.26 0.17 15.43
CA THR A 90 -2.82 0.40 15.18
C THR A 90 -2.39 1.73 15.79
N ASP A 91 -1.12 1.79 16.17
CA ASP A 91 -0.53 2.99 16.74
C ASP A 91 -0.31 4.07 15.67
N VAL A 92 -0.54 5.34 16.03
CA VAL A 92 -0.35 6.51 15.16
C VAL A 92 1.08 6.59 14.64
N PHE A 93 2.09 6.28 15.48
CA PHE A 93 3.50 6.32 15.06
C PHE A 93 3.81 5.24 14.01
N VAL A 94 3.23 4.04 14.15
CA VAL A 94 3.37 2.96 13.17
C VAL A 94 2.78 3.38 11.83
N ALA A 95 1.57 3.92 11.83
CA ALA A 95 0.93 4.43 10.62
C ALA A 95 1.75 5.56 9.97
N LEU A 96 2.23 6.52 10.78
CA LEU A 96 3.05 7.64 10.31
C LEU A 96 4.36 7.16 9.66
N ILE A 97 5.05 6.19 10.27
CA ILE A 97 6.29 5.60 9.71
C ILE A 97 6.01 4.97 8.34
N ILE A 98 4.94 4.18 8.24
CA ILE A 98 4.61 3.48 7.00
C ILE A 98 4.22 4.48 5.90
N ILE A 99 3.29 5.40 6.19
CA ILE A 99 2.78 6.40 5.24
C ILE A 99 3.93 7.35 4.83
N GLY A 100 4.66 7.89 5.79
CA GLY A 100 5.76 8.81 5.54
C GLY A 100 6.83 8.20 4.64
N ARG A 101 7.18 6.94 4.86
CA ARG A 101 8.12 6.23 4.00
C ARG A 101 7.55 5.98 2.58
N GLU A 102 6.28 5.62 2.45
CA GLU A 102 5.68 5.42 1.12
C GLU A 102 5.78 6.71 0.27
N ILE A 103 5.51 7.85 0.89
CA ILE A 103 5.63 9.16 0.22
C ILE A 103 7.09 9.47 -0.06
N ALA A 104 7.98 9.37 0.93
CA ALA A 104 9.39 9.73 0.80
C ALA A 104 10.12 8.92 -0.27
N ILE A 105 9.92 7.59 -0.31
CA ILE A 105 10.56 6.75 -1.32
C ILE A 105 9.96 6.95 -2.71
N SER A 106 8.69 7.31 -2.80
CA SER A 106 8.10 7.64 -4.09
C SER A 106 8.68 8.92 -4.67
N ALA A 107 8.76 9.97 -3.86
CA ALA A 107 9.39 11.23 -4.23
C ALA A 107 10.88 11.04 -4.58
N LEU A 108 11.60 10.22 -3.79
CA LEU A 108 13.00 9.90 -4.07
C LEU A 108 13.15 9.20 -5.43
N ARG A 109 12.31 8.23 -5.75
CA ARG A 109 12.37 7.52 -7.04
C ARG A 109 12.07 8.43 -8.21
N GLU A 110 11.09 9.30 -8.07
CA GLU A 110 10.76 10.30 -9.09
C GLU A 110 11.93 11.25 -9.33
N TRP A 111 12.52 11.79 -8.26
CA TRP A 111 13.69 12.65 -8.36
C TRP A 111 14.89 11.92 -8.99
N MET A 112 15.17 10.69 -8.58
CA MET A 112 16.23 9.86 -9.18
C MET A 112 15.97 9.55 -10.66
N ALA A 113 14.72 9.46 -11.08
CA ALA A 113 14.37 9.33 -12.49
C ALA A 113 14.66 10.61 -13.28
N LEU A 114 14.32 11.77 -12.73
CA LEU A 114 14.61 13.07 -13.35
C LEU A 114 16.11 13.29 -13.58
N ILE A 115 16.96 12.87 -12.65
CA ILE A 115 18.44 12.99 -12.79
C ILE A 115 19.08 11.79 -13.52
N GLY A 116 18.30 10.88 -14.09
CA GLY A 116 18.78 9.72 -14.85
C GLY A 116 19.45 8.62 -14.05
N ALA A 117 19.19 8.52 -12.73
CA ALA A 117 19.81 7.59 -11.80
C ALA A 117 18.86 6.49 -11.26
N THR A 118 17.91 6.06 -12.08
CA THR A 118 16.85 5.08 -11.71
C THR A 118 17.38 3.75 -11.17
N LYS A 119 18.53 3.27 -11.65
CA LYS A 119 19.10 1.98 -11.25
C LYS A 119 19.51 1.92 -9.78
N SER A 120 19.89 3.03 -9.17
CA SER A 120 20.34 3.09 -7.78
C SER A 120 19.20 2.91 -6.77
N VAL A 121 17.96 3.19 -7.17
CA VAL A 121 16.74 3.05 -6.34
C VAL A 121 15.78 1.96 -6.86
N ALA A 122 16.28 1.02 -7.64
CA ALA A 122 15.51 -0.14 -8.10
C ALA A 122 14.92 -0.95 -6.93
N VAL A 123 13.77 -1.58 -7.17
CA VAL A 123 13.05 -2.32 -6.12
C VAL A 123 13.93 -3.46 -5.59
N HIS A 124 14.24 -3.44 -4.29
CA HIS A 124 14.98 -4.48 -3.60
C HIS A 124 14.04 -5.49 -2.94
N MET A 125 14.52 -6.72 -2.68
CA MET A 125 13.76 -7.79 -2.03
C MET A 125 13.14 -7.36 -0.69
N LEU A 126 13.86 -6.58 0.12
CA LEU A 126 13.32 -6.02 1.39
C LEU A 126 12.05 -5.20 1.18
N GLY A 127 11.97 -4.42 0.08
CA GLY A 127 10.77 -3.67 -0.26
C GLY A 127 9.59 -4.57 -0.63
N LYS A 128 9.83 -5.72 -1.26
CA LYS A 128 8.78 -6.69 -1.58
C LYS A 128 8.26 -7.38 -0.33
N ILE A 129 9.16 -7.86 0.53
CA ILE A 129 8.79 -8.56 1.78
C ILE A 129 7.96 -7.65 2.69
N LYS A 130 8.40 -6.39 2.90
CA LYS A 130 7.63 -5.44 3.72
C LYS A 130 6.21 -5.26 3.20
N THR A 131 6.04 -5.13 1.87
CA THR A 131 4.72 -4.94 1.25
C THR A 131 3.85 -6.19 1.44
N MET A 132 4.41 -7.39 1.28
CA MET A 132 3.67 -8.63 1.53
C MET A 132 3.21 -8.74 2.99
N VAL A 133 4.09 -8.46 3.96
CA VAL A 133 3.75 -8.46 5.39
C VAL A 133 2.64 -7.44 5.67
N GLN A 134 2.73 -6.25 5.10
CA GLN A 134 1.74 -5.19 5.27
C GLN A 134 0.38 -5.54 4.65
N MET A 135 0.37 -6.18 3.47
CA MET A 135 -0.85 -6.62 2.79
C MET A 135 -1.58 -7.75 3.54
N VAL A 136 -0.91 -8.48 4.43
CA VAL A 136 -1.52 -9.46 5.34
C VAL A 136 -1.94 -8.78 6.64
N ALA A 137 -1.13 -7.88 7.20
CA ALA A 137 -1.40 -7.21 8.46
C ALA A 137 -2.67 -6.36 8.43
N ILE A 138 -2.87 -5.57 7.36
CA ILE A 138 -4.01 -4.65 7.25
C ILE A 138 -5.35 -5.40 7.28
N PRO A 139 -5.62 -6.42 6.44
CA PRO A 139 -6.88 -7.15 6.50
C PRO A 139 -7.07 -7.91 7.81
N PHE A 140 -6.01 -8.39 8.47
CA PHE A 140 -6.10 -8.98 9.80
C PHE A 140 -6.62 -7.98 10.83
N LEU A 141 -6.08 -6.77 10.84
CA LEU A 141 -6.53 -5.70 11.73
C LEU A 141 -7.91 -5.14 11.37
N LEU A 142 -8.29 -5.14 10.10
CA LEU A 142 -9.64 -4.74 9.67
C LEU A 142 -10.67 -5.77 10.10
N PHE A 143 -10.36 -7.06 10.00
CA PHE A 143 -11.26 -8.15 10.38
C PHE A 143 -11.55 -8.17 11.88
N ASP A 144 -10.52 -7.99 12.72
CA ASP A 144 -10.61 -7.85 14.19
C ASP A 144 -11.48 -8.92 14.83
N GLY A 145 -11.11 -10.17 14.66
CA GLY A 145 -11.87 -11.33 15.15
C GLY A 145 -11.03 -12.60 15.19
N VAL A 146 -11.66 -13.71 15.48
CA VAL A 146 -11.01 -15.03 15.52
C VAL A 146 -11.26 -15.77 14.21
N LEU A 147 -10.20 -16.01 13.44
CA LEU A 147 -10.28 -16.74 12.19
C LEU A 147 -10.17 -18.25 12.45
N PHE A 148 -11.12 -19.02 11.92
CA PHE A 148 -11.22 -20.49 12.08
C PHE A 148 -11.20 -21.00 13.54
N GLY A 149 -11.56 -20.14 14.52
CA GLY A 149 -11.57 -20.50 15.93
C GLY A 149 -10.20 -20.66 16.58
N MET A 150 -9.10 -20.31 15.89
CA MET A 150 -7.73 -20.52 16.34
C MET A 150 -6.84 -19.27 16.27
N VAL A 151 -7.06 -18.41 15.29
CA VAL A 151 -6.15 -17.27 15.00
C VAL A 151 -6.83 -15.99 15.40
N ASP A 152 -6.34 -15.34 16.46
CA ASP A 152 -6.71 -13.96 16.78
C ASP A 152 -6.06 -13.01 15.78
N THR A 153 -6.90 -12.44 14.91
CA THR A 153 -6.40 -11.58 13.82
C THR A 153 -5.92 -10.23 14.30
N ASN A 154 -6.40 -9.75 15.46
CA ASN A 154 -5.93 -8.50 16.04
C ASN A 154 -4.50 -8.67 16.58
N GLU A 155 -4.24 -9.71 17.33
CA GLU A 155 -2.91 -10.00 17.87
C GLU A 155 -1.88 -10.22 16.75
N TRP A 156 -2.15 -11.13 15.83
CA TRP A 156 -1.27 -11.38 14.69
C TRP A 156 -1.11 -10.19 13.77
N GLY A 157 -2.20 -9.45 13.52
CA GLY A 157 -2.17 -8.23 12.72
C GLY A 157 -1.28 -7.15 13.35
N THR A 158 -1.34 -7.01 14.67
CA THR A 158 -0.49 -6.10 15.44
C THR A 158 0.99 -6.46 15.30
N TRP A 159 1.36 -7.72 15.49
CA TRP A 159 2.75 -8.17 15.29
C TRP A 159 3.23 -7.94 13.86
N LEU A 160 2.41 -8.25 12.88
CA LEU A 160 2.76 -8.08 11.47
C LEU A 160 2.90 -6.60 11.08
N ILE A 161 2.06 -5.70 11.58
CA ILE A 161 2.15 -4.28 11.24
C ILE A 161 3.41 -3.64 11.85
N TRP A 162 3.79 -4.03 13.08
CA TRP A 162 5.06 -3.62 13.69
C TRP A 162 6.26 -4.16 12.93
N LEU A 163 6.24 -5.43 12.53
CA LEU A 163 7.27 -6.01 11.67
C LEU A 163 7.38 -5.25 10.35
N SER A 164 6.25 -4.91 9.72
CA SER A 164 6.21 -4.10 8.51
C SER A 164 6.83 -2.72 8.72
N ALA A 165 6.57 -2.06 9.86
CA ALA A 165 7.16 -0.77 10.20
C ALA A 165 8.68 -0.85 10.33
N ILE A 166 9.20 -1.88 11.03
CA ILE A 166 10.64 -2.12 11.17
C ILE A 166 11.31 -2.33 9.80
N LEU A 167 10.73 -3.22 8.98
CA LEU A 167 11.22 -3.48 7.62
C LEU A 167 11.14 -2.22 6.73
N THR A 168 10.13 -1.39 6.97
CA THR A 168 9.92 -0.11 6.28
C THR A 168 11.06 0.87 6.58
N VAL A 169 11.43 1.05 7.84
CA VAL A 169 12.56 1.92 8.25
C VAL A 169 13.87 1.35 7.70
N TRP A 170 14.11 0.06 7.84
CA TRP A 170 15.32 -0.57 7.31
C TRP A 170 15.47 -0.36 5.80
N SER A 171 14.40 -0.64 5.04
CA SER A 171 14.43 -0.42 3.59
C SER A 171 14.65 1.04 3.22
N MET A 172 14.09 1.99 3.98
CA MET A 172 14.29 3.42 3.76
C MET A 172 15.77 3.81 3.92
N ILE A 173 16.40 3.38 5.01
CA ILE A 173 17.84 3.60 5.25
C ILE A 173 18.69 3.04 4.11
N TYR A 174 18.37 1.84 3.64
CA TYR A 174 19.06 1.21 2.53
C TYR A 174 18.96 2.03 1.23
N TYR A 175 17.75 2.52 0.88
CA TYR A 175 17.55 3.34 -0.32
C TYR A 175 18.26 4.69 -0.21
N LEU A 176 18.20 5.35 0.94
CA LEU A 176 18.89 6.61 1.17
C LEU A 176 20.41 6.45 1.05
N LYS A 177 21.00 5.41 1.66
CA LYS A 177 22.44 5.12 1.53
C LYS A 177 22.89 4.93 0.08
N LYS A 178 22.05 4.34 -0.77
CA LYS A 178 22.35 4.18 -2.20
C LYS A 178 22.12 5.46 -3.02
N ALA A 179 21.14 6.26 -2.66
CA ALA A 179 20.79 7.47 -3.39
C ALA A 179 21.77 8.63 -3.13
N ILE A 180 22.22 8.81 -1.88
CA ILE A 180 23.08 9.96 -1.47
C ILE A 180 24.34 10.13 -2.33
N PRO A 181 25.16 9.08 -2.61
CA PRO A 181 26.33 9.23 -3.45
C PRO A 181 26.01 9.67 -4.87
N GLU A 182 24.96 9.11 -5.44
CA GLU A 182 24.51 9.44 -6.79
C GLU A 182 23.98 10.86 -6.90
N ILE A 183 23.23 11.31 -5.91
CA ILE A 183 22.74 12.68 -5.80
C ILE A 183 23.95 13.65 -5.74
N ARG A 184 24.94 13.37 -4.89
CA ARG A 184 26.13 14.21 -4.74
C ARG A 184 26.95 14.33 -6.02
N SER A 185 27.01 13.27 -6.83
CA SER A 185 27.76 13.28 -8.09
C SER A 185 27.06 14.04 -9.22
N ARG A 186 25.71 14.12 -9.19
CA ARG A 186 24.91 14.71 -10.27
C ARG A 186 24.25 16.04 -9.92
N ALA A 187 24.24 16.44 -8.64
CA ALA A 187 23.70 17.73 -8.17
C ALA A 187 24.73 18.88 -8.29
N LYS A 188 25.85 18.62 -8.96
CA LYS A 188 26.80 19.64 -9.41
C LYS A 188 26.55 19.96 -10.88
#